data_9ec0b859dc979b861ee77c7d339446a6
#
_entry.id   9ec0b859dc979b861ee77c7d339446a6
#
_cell.length_a   1.000
_cell.length_b   1.000
_cell.length_c   1.000
_cell.angle_alpha   90.00
_cell.angle_beta   90.00
_cell.angle_gamma   90.00
#
_symmetry.space_group_name_H-M   'P 1'
#
loop_
_entity.id
_entity.type
_entity.pdbx_description
1 polymer ?
#
loop_
_entity_poly.entity_id
_entity_poly.type
_entity_poly.pdbx_seq_one_letter_code
_entity_poly.pdbx_strand_id
1 'polypeptide(L)'
;MGVNAFSQDLHFSQYTENPSLVNPALTGSQYVMRASVIYKDQWRSVTVPYKTYGVSYDMKFKASSWDKVDKYKTRTFKKSFNRLSGGLAFYSDKAGDGNMGTNQANLSFATFIKTGENSSISVGLQGGVVQKTVDYSKFIFSNQYNGSTGYDQSLATGEQFGTQSFVYPDFAAGALWNYNREERSIGENNQLRADFGGAIFHINKPKQKFLVGTQEKLFTKYTIHGKLLMGIPHSNVGLAPSVLVQVQGNTKEILGGLMVKYYLKDDSKYTGYIKKSSIGIGAYYRYKDALIVNALIEMGQYAVGFSYDINTSALTKVSTLRGGPEIMLRYNSANPFLFQKRY
;
A
#
# COMPACT_ATOMS: atom_id res chain seq x y z
N MET A 1 -15.54 -31.60 10.07
CA MET A 1 -15.79 -30.42 9.19
C MET A 1 -14.45 -29.67 9.08
N GLY A 2 -13.80 -29.72 7.92
CA GLY A 2 -12.53 -28.98 7.71
C GLY A 2 -12.85 -27.49 7.67
N VAL A 3 -12.33 -26.74 8.64
CA VAL A 3 -12.34 -25.28 8.61
C VAL A 3 -11.27 -24.87 7.60
N ASN A 4 -11.66 -24.45 6.41
CA ASN A 4 -10.75 -23.84 5.47
C ASN A 4 -10.31 -22.48 6.05
N ALA A 5 -9.16 -22.44 6.70
CA ALA A 5 -8.53 -21.21 7.14
C ALA A 5 -7.87 -20.57 5.91
N PHE A 6 -8.47 -19.51 5.37
CA PHE A 6 -7.88 -18.73 4.28
C PHE A 6 -7.01 -17.63 4.89
N SER A 7 -5.71 -17.67 4.61
CA SER A 7 -4.80 -16.61 4.97
C SER A 7 -5.00 -15.43 4.04
N GLN A 8 -5.33 -14.26 4.59
CA GLN A 8 -5.32 -12.99 3.87
C GLN A 8 -3.88 -12.48 3.76
N ASP A 9 -3.59 -11.80 2.66
CA ASP A 9 -2.35 -11.07 2.51
C ASP A 9 -2.31 -9.85 3.43
N LEU A 10 -1.08 -9.37 3.63
CA LEU A 10 -0.80 -8.14 4.33
C LEU A 10 -1.56 -6.95 3.74
N HIS A 11 -2.28 -6.22 4.58
CA HIS A 11 -3.01 -5.03 4.19
C HIS A 11 -2.87 -3.89 5.21
N PHE A 12 -2.93 -2.66 4.71
CA PHE A 12 -2.91 -1.45 5.53
C PHE A 12 -4.21 -0.68 5.36
N SER A 13 -4.63 -0.03 6.44
CA SER A 13 -5.82 0.82 6.43
C SER A 13 -5.56 2.10 5.63
N GLN A 14 -4.32 2.62 5.67
CA GLN A 14 -3.85 3.70 4.81
C GLN A 14 -3.28 3.17 3.49
N TYR A 15 -4.05 2.37 2.76
CA TYR A 15 -3.60 1.67 1.54
C TYR A 15 -3.09 2.61 0.44
N THR A 16 -3.58 3.85 0.38
CA THR A 16 -3.13 4.86 -0.60
C THR A 16 -1.68 5.27 -0.41
N GLU A 17 -1.11 4.99 0.76
CA GLU A 17 0.27 5.31 1.11
C GLU A 17 1.25 4.17 0.84
N ASN A 18 0.73 2.98 0.49
CA ASN A 18 1.51 1.78 0.15
C ASN A 18 1.17 1.26 -1.26
N PRO A 19 1.55 1.98 -2.31
CA PRO A 19 1.16 1.66 -3.68
C PRO A 19 1.64 0.30 -4.16
N SER A 20 2.82 -0.18 -3.75
CA SER A 20 3.37 -1.46 -4.19
C SER A 20 2.54 -2.68 -3.76
N LEU A 21 1.75 -2.57 -2.67
CA LEU A 21 0.82 -3.60 -2.22
C LEU A 21 -0.54 -3.52 -2.92
N VAL A 22 -0.84 -2.38 -3.55
CA VAL A 22 -2.13 -2.13 -4.21
C VAL A 22 -2.03 -2.39 -5.71
N ASN A 23 -1.01 -1.81 -6.36
CA ASN A 23 -0.83 -1.93 -7.80
C ASN A 23 0.60 -1.52 -8.20
N PRO A 24 1.39 -2.39 -8.84
CA PRO A 24 2.73 -2.04 -9.31
C PRO A 24 2.77 -0.84 -10.27
N ALA A 25 1.71 -0.58 -11.02
CA ALA A 25 1.60 0.55 -11.93
C ALA A 25 1.51 1.92 -11.22
N LEU A 26 1.28 1.94 -9.89
CA LEU A 26 1.34 3.14 -9.06
C LEU A 26 2.77 3.59 -8.74
N THR A 27 3.78 2.76 -8.97
CA THR A 27 5.19 3.08 -8.73
C THR A 27 5.59 4.34 -9.48
N GLY A 28 5.95 5.40 -8.74
CA GLY A 28 6.29 6.71 -9.31
C GLY A 28 5.13 7.47 -9.96
N SER A 29 3.87 7.04 -9.85
CA SER A 29 2.74 7.73 -10.50
C SER A 29 2.44 9.09 -9.87
N GLN A 30 2.45 9.16 -8.54
CA GLN A 30 1.99 10.32 -7.78
C GLN A 30 3.10 11.35 -7.52
N TYR A 31 4.31 10.91 -7.27
CA TYR A 31 5.46 11.75 -6.90
C TYR A 31 6.66 11.45 -7.78
N VAL A 32 7.59 12.39 -7.85
CA VAL A 32 8.86 12.17 -8.56
C VAL A 32 9.77 11.24 -7.76
N MET A 33 9.79 11.43 -6.46
CA MET A 33 10.46 10.55 -5.50
C MET A 33 9.64 10.50 -4.22
N ARG A 34 9.42 9.31 -3.70
CA ARG A 34 8.71 9.08 -2.44
C ARG A 34 9.45 8.03 -1.63
N ALA A 35 9.56 8.28 -0.34
CA ALA A 35 9.93 7.31 0.68
C ALA A 35 8.83 7.26 1.74
N SER A 36 8.40 6.10 2.17
CA SER A 36 7.42 5.96 3.24
C SER A 36 7.78 4.84 4.19
N VAL A 37 7.44 5.06 5.45
CA VAL A 37 7.52 4.07 6.52
C VAL A 37 6.15 3.99 7.15
N ILE A 38 5.67 2.78 7.42
CA ILE A 38 4.38 2.53 8.02
C ILE A 38 4.51 1.46 9.11
N TYR A 39 3.80 1.66 10.20
CA TYR A 39 3.69 0.74 11.31
C TYR A 39 2.23 0.53 11.66
N LYS A 40 1.82 -0.73 11.83
CA LYS A 40 0.48 -1.13 12.23
C LYS A 40 0.55 -2.11 13.39
N ASP A 41 -0.31 -1.94 14.38
CA ASP A 41 -0.43 -2.81 15.55
C ASP A 41 -1.91 -3.16 15.73
N GLN A 42 -2.29 -4.42 15.46
CA GLN A 42 -3.68 -4.85 15.47
C GLN A 42 -3.94 -5.87 16.59
N TRP A 43 -5.18 -5.84 17.11
CA TRP A 43 -5.76 -6.82 18.03
C TRP A 43 -4.95 -7.06 19.32
N ARG A 44 -4.28 -6.04 19.81
CA ARG A 44 -3.54 -6.07 21.07
C ARG A 44 -4.41 -6.49 22.28
N SER A 45 -5.73 -6.29 22.18
CA SER A 45 -6.70 -6.64 23.24
C SER A 45 -7.14 -8.11 23.21
N VAL A 46 -6.78 -8.87 22.19
CA VAL A 46 -7.27 -10.27 22.01
C VAL A 46 -6.25 -11.27 22.52
N THR A 47 -5.02 -11.26 21.97
CA THR A 47 -3.93 -12.16 22.31
C THR A 47 -2.58 -11.48 22.03
N VAL A 48 -1.63 -12.19 21.40
CA VAL A 48 -0.40 -11.59 20.88
C VAL A 48 -0.72 -10.67 19.71
N PRO A 49 -0.36 -9.38 19.77
CA PRO A 49 -0.74 -8.41 18.74
C PRO A 49 -0.10 -8.75 17.38
N TYR A 50 -0.84 -8.44 16.32
CA TYR A 50 -0.30 -8.46 14.96
C TYR A 50 0.47 -7.17 14.71
N LYS A 51 1.75 -7.28 14.42
CA LYS A 51 2.64 -6.14 14.19
C LYS A 51 3.17 -6.16 12.77
N THR A 52 2.88 -5.11 12.04
CA THR A 52 3.27 -4.97 10.65
C THR A 52 4.14 -3.73 10.46
N TYR A 53 5.27 -3.90 9.81
CA TYR A 53 6.18 -2.83 9.41
C TYR A 53 6.28 -2.79 7.89
N GLY A 54 6.28 -1.59 7.32
CA GLY A 54 6.49 -1.41 5.90
C GLY A 54 7.44 -0.25 5.65
N VAL A 55 8.34 -0.44 4.69
CA VAL A 55 9.20 0.62 4.15
C VAL A 55 9.11 0.55 2.64
N SER A 56 8.87 1.67 1.99
CA SER A 56 8.86 1.74 0.53
C SER A 56 9.57 2.98 0.01
N TYR A 57 10.18 2.82 -1.15
CA TYR A 57 10.83 3.89 -1.89
C TYR A 57 10.50 3.73 -3.37
N ASP A 58 10.07 4.81 -4.01
CA ASP A 58 9.85 4.83 -5.45
C ASP A 58 10.28 6.15 -6.07
N MET A 59 10.77 6.08 -7.32
CA MET A 59 11.22 7.25 -8.05
C MET A 59 10.99 7.12 -9.55
N LYS A 60 10.80 8.28 -10.20
CA LYS A 60 10.82 8.40 -11.68
C LYS A 60 12.24 8.57 -12.17
N PHE A 61 12.59 7.81 -13.20
CA PHE A 61 13.86 7.98 -13.86
C PHE A 61 13.77 9.10 -14.89
N LYS A 62 14.80 9.95 -14.95
CA LYS A 62 14.91 10.97 -15.99
C LYS A 62 15.16 10.26 -17.34
N ALA A 63 14.25 10.39 -18.29
CA ALA A 63 14.57 10.05 -19.66
C ALA A 63 15.66 11.02 -20.13
N SER A 64 16.87 10.52 -20.35
CA SER A 64 17.88 11.27 -21.08
C SER A 64 17.36 11.44 -22.51
N SER A 65 16.96 12.64 -22.90
CA SER A 65 16.64 12.92 -24.28
C SER A 65 17.93 12.89 -25.07
N TRP A 66 18.19 11.79 -25.74
CA TRP A 66 19.13 11.72 -26.87
C TRP A 66 18.49 12.34 -28.11
N ASP A 67 17.64 13.34 -27.94
CA ASP A 67 17.18 14.14 -29.07
C ASP A 67 18.36 14.99 -29.54
N LYS A 68 18.98 14.57 -30.64
CA LYS A 68 19.84 15.43 -31.45
C LYS A 68 19.08 16.72 -31.67
N VAL A 69 19.59 17.80 -31.08
CA VAL A 69 19.04 19.15 -31.29
C VAL A 69 19.20 19.46 -32.76
N ASP A 70 18.14 19.33 -33.52
CA ASP A 70 18.07 19.85 -34.88
C ASP A 70 18.18 21.37 -34.76
N LYS A 71 19.34 21.91 -35.15
CA LYS A 71 19.71 23.32 -34.99
C LYS A 71 18.78 24.33 -35.66
N TYR A 72 17.75 23.87 -36.37
CA TYR A 72 16.88 24.70 -37.21
C TYR A 72 15.37 24.65 -36.87
N LYS A 73 14.94 23.98 -35.81
CA LYS A 73 13.53 24.01 -35.40
C LYS A 73 13.32 24.89 -34.18
N THR A 74 12.52 25.92 -34.39
CA THR A 74 11.95 26.86 -33.42
C THR A 74 11.58 26.15 -32.11
N ARG A 75 12.01 26.73 -30.98
CA ARG A 75 11.83 26.28 -29.61
C ARG A 75 10.36 25.96 -29.28
N THR A 76 9.89 24.79 -29.58
CA THR A 76 8.77 24.21 -28.87
C THR A 76 9.33 23.53 -27.61
N PHE A 77 9.00 24.05 -26.44
CA PHE A 77 9.31 23.43 -25.17
C PHE A 77 8.62 22.05 -25.12
N LYS A 78 9.29 21.00 -25.61
CA LYS A 78 8.86 19.62 -25.33
C LYS A 78 9.10 19.38 -23.84
N LYS A 79 8.01 19.44 -23.07
CA LYS A 79 8.01 19.02 -21.67
C LYS A 79 8.51 17.57 -21.63
N SER A 80 9.72 17.33 -21.12
CA SER A 80 10.29 15.97 -21.02
C SER A 80 9.37 15.13 -20.12
N PHE A 81 8.75 14.12 -20.68
CA PHE A 81 7.88 13.22 -19.95
C PHE A 81 8.73 12.03 -19.46
N ASN A 82 8.90 11.91 -18.15
CA ASN A 82 9.60 10.79 -17.54
C ASN A 82 8.74 9.52 -17.71
N ARG A 83 9.19 8.60 -18.55
CA ARG A 83 8.42 7.42 -18.96
C ARG A 83 8.62 6.22 -18.05
N LEU A 84 9.70 6.17 -17.29
CA LEU A 84 10.07 5.01 -16.47
C LEU A 84 10.16 5.39 -15.00
N SER A 85 9.76 4.47 -14.15
CA SER A 85 9.94 4.54 -12.70
C SER A 85 10.35 3.20 -12.12
N GLY A 86 10.99 3.23 -10.98
CA GLY A 86 11.34 2.05 -10.21
C GLY A 86 11.02 2.24 -8.74
N GLY A 87 10.78 1.15 -8.04
CA GLY A 87 10.48 1.16 -6.62
C GLY A 87 10.99 -0.07 -5.92
N LEU A 88 11.32 0.10 -4.65
CA LEU A 88 11.69 -0.95 -3.70
C LEU A 88 10.73 -0.89 -2.53
N ALA A 89 10.31 -2.04 -2.02
CA ALA A 89 9.50 -2.11 -0.82
C ALA A 89 9.87 -3.33 0.01
N PHE A 90 9.88 -3.14 1.32
CA PHE A 90 10.08 -4.20 2.29
C PHE A 90 8.94 -4.17 3.31
N TYR A 91 8.38 -5.34 3.60
CA TYR A 91 7.34 -5.54 4.60
C TYR A 91 7.70 -6.68 5.52
N SER A 92 7.41 -6.51 6.80
CA SER A 92 7.56 -7.53 7.82
C SER A 92 6.29 -7.57 8.67
N ASP A 93 5.66 -8.72 8.72
CA ASP A 93 4.46 -8.97 9.48
C ASP A 93 4.70 -10.12 10.46
N LYS A 94 4.25 -9.96 11.70
CA LYS A 94 4.23 -11.01 12.72
C LYS A 94 2.83 -11.12 13.28
N ALA A 95 2.29 -12.32 13.23
CA ALA A 95 0.90 -12.58 13.56
C ALA A 95 0.76 -13.65 14.66
N GLY A 96 0.00 -13.32 15.69
CA GLY A 96 -0.57 -14.24 16.65
C GLY A 96 0.40 -15.09 17.49
N ASP A 97 -0.17 -16.06 18.21
CA ASP A 97 0.51 -16.88 19.19
C ASP A 97 1.59 -17.78 18.60
N GLY A 98 1.42 -18.26 17.37
CA GLY A 98 2.41 -19.06 16.64
C GLY A 98 3.56 -18.27 16.04
N ASN A 99 3.69 -16.96 16.33
CA ASN A 99 4.69 -16.06 15.71
C ASN A 99 4.79 -16.27 14.18
N MET A 100 3.63 -16.42 13.52
CA MET A 100 3.63 -16.54 12.06
C MET A 100 4.20 -15.28 11.46
N GLY A 101 5.36 -15.40 10.84
CA GLY A 101 6.08 -14.28 10.24
C GLY A 101 5.95 -14.29 8.71
N THR A 102 5.78 -13.11 8.11
CA THR A 102 5.91 -12.92 6.67
C THR A 102 6.86 -11.75 6.43
N ASN A 103 8.01 -12.01 5.81
CA ASN A 103 8.94 -10.99 5.35
C ASN A 103 8.89 -10.96 3.82
N GLN A 104 8.67 -9.79 3.24
CA GLN A 104 8.53 -9.63 1.81
C GLN A 104 9.39 -8.48 1.32
N ALA A 105 10.20 -8.71 0.30
CA ALA A 105 10.97 -7.70 -0.41
C ALA A 105 10.54 -7.67 -1.88
N ASN A 106 10.16 -6.50 -2.36
CA ASN A 106 9.61 -6.29 -3.70
C ASN A 106 10.43 -5.26 -4.48
N LEU A 107 10.64 -5.55 -5.75
CA LEU A 107 11.17 -4.63 -6.76
C LEU A 107 10.08 -4.39 -7.80
N SER A 108 9.73 -3.14 -8.04
CA SER A 108 8.69 -2.75 -8.99
C SER A 108 9.23 -1.80 -10.06
N PHE A 109 8.74 -1.97 -11.28
CA PHE A 109 9.02 -1.09 -12.42
C PHE A 109 7.71 -0.71 -13.08
N ALA A 110 7.56 0.57 -13.45
CA ALA A 110 6.41 1.02 -14.21
C ALA A 110 6.82 1.94 -15.35
N THR A 111 6.04 1.89 -16.42
CA THR A 111 6.18 2.77 -17.58
C THR A 111 4.92 3.59 -17.77
N PHE A 112 5.08 4.84 -18.23
CA PHE A 112 3.99 5.78 -18.42
C PHE A 112 3.85 6.15 -19.89
N ILE A 113 2.63 6.11 -20.39
CA ILE A 113 2.27 6.50 -21.74
C ILE A 113 1.29 7.67 -21.62
N LYS A 114 1.67 8.83 -22.15
CA LYS A 114 0.79 10.01 -22.19
C LYS A 114 -0.29 9.79 -23.23
N THR A 115 -1.56 9.82 -22.83
CA THR A 115 -2.72 9.61 -23.70
C THR A 115 -3.46 10.90 -24.03
N GLY A 116 -3.21 11.98 -23.28
CA GLY A 116 -3.79 13.31 -23.50
C GLY A 116 -3.00 14.37 -22.76
N GLU A 117 -3.48 15.62 -22.77
CA GLU A 117 -2.81 16.72 -22.04
C GLU A 117 -2.70 16.45 -20.54
N ASN A 118 -3.78 15.97 -19.95
CA ASN A 118 -3.92 15.73 -18.50
C ASN A 118 -4.04 14.24 -18.17
N SER A 119 -3.97 13.33 -19.13
CA SER A 119 -4.16 11.90 -18.91
C SER A 119 -2.95 11.07 -19.30
N SER A 120 -2.72 10.00 -18.57
CA SER A 120 -1.70 9.00 -18.85
C SER A 120 -2.15 7.62 -18.43
N ILE A 121 -1.65 6.61 -19.12
CA ILE A 121 -1.78 5.20 -18.72
C ILE A 121 -0.41 4.73 -18.25
N SER A 122 -0.36 3.98 -17.17
CA SER A 122 0.85 3.28 -16.74
C SER A 122 0.61 1.79 -16.66
N VAL A 123 1.67 1.04 -16.94
CA VAL A 123 1.74 -0.41 -16.76
C VAL A 123 2.93 -0.70 -15.87
N GLY A 124 2.73 -1.54 -14.87
CA GLY A 124 3.75 -1.90 -13.90
C GLY A 124 3.91 -3.40 -13.74
N LEU A 125 5.14 -3.81 -13.49
CA LEU A 125 5.52 -5.16 -13.14
C LEU A 125 6.24 -5.15 -11.79
N GLN A 126 6.04 -6.19 -11.00
CA GLN A 126 6.70 -6.37 -9.71
C GLN A 126 7.20 -7.81 -9.59
N GLY A 127 8.42 -7.95 -9.12
CA GLY A 127 9.00 -9.20 -8.68
C GLY A 127 9.44 -9.09 -7.24
N GLY A 128 9.21 -10.12 -6.46
CA GLY A 128 9.56 -10.13 -5.05
C GLY A 128 9.98 -11.48 -4.54
N VAL A 129 10.50 -11.48 -3.34
CA VAL A 129 10.84 -12.66 -2.56
C VAL A 129 10.09 -12.59 -1.24
N VAL A 130 9.38 -13.64 -0.90
CA VAL A 130 8.59 -13.76 0.32
C VAL A 130 9.15 -14.92 1.15
N GLN A 131 9.48 -14.62 2.41
CA GLN A 131 9.81 -15.61 3.43
C GLN A 131 8.63 -15.74 4.38
N LYS A 132 8.15 -16.94 4.59
CA LYS A 132 7.18 -17.25 5.64
C LYS A 132 7.82 -18.11 6.71
N THR A 133 7.51 -17.79 7.97
CA THR A 133 8.00 -18.51 9.15
C THR A 133 6.84 -18.85 10.06
N VAL A 134 6.95 -19.96 10.79
CA VAL A 134 6.00 -20.36 11.82
C VAL A 134 6.75 -21.07 12.94
N ASP A 135 6.39 -20.77 14.17
CA ASP A 135 6.96 -21.42 15.36
C ASP A 135 5.95 -22.43 15.92
N TYR A 136 6.08 -23.68 15.51
CA TYR A 136 5.19 -24.77 15.95
C TYR A 136 5.28 -25.07 17.45
N SER A 137 6.40 -24.71 18.11
CA SER A 137 6.58 -24.96 19.54
C SER A 137 5.63 -24.16 20.42
N LYS A 138 5.02 -23.11 19.88
CA LYS A 138 4.08 -22.25 20.59
C LYS A 138 2.63 -22.65 20.44
N PHE A 139 2.34 -23.62 19.60
CA PHE A 139 0.97 -24.13 19.44
C PHE A 139 0.65 -25.14 20.56
N ILE A 140 -0.58 -25.09 20.99
CA ILE A 140 -1.15 -25.98 21.99
C ILE A 140 -2.14 -26.92 21.26
N PHE A 141 -1.92 -28.22 21.35
CA PHE A 141 -2.73 -29.23 20.68
C PHE A 141 -3.57 -30.00 21.69
N SER A 142 -4.79 -30.37 21.30
CA SER A 142 -5.70 -31.14 22.15
C SER A 142 -5.12 -32.46 22.66
N ASN A 143 -4.25 -33.11 21.86
CA ASN A 143 -3.58 -34.37 22.23
C ASN A 143 -2.53 -34.19 23.34
N GLN A 144 -2.15 -32.97 23.64
CA GLN A 144 -1.22 -32.62 24.71
C GLN A 144 -1.92 -32.27 26.03
N TYR A 145 -3.23 -32.54 26.12
CA TYR A 145 -4.00 -32.41 27.34
C TYR A 145 -4.17 -33.76 28.01
N ASN A 146 -3.62 -33.94 29.23
CA ASN A 146 -3.57 -35.24 29.92
C ASN A 146 -4.82 -35.55 30.73
N GLY A 147 -5.83 -34.69 30.72
CA GLY A 147 -7.11 -34.91 31.39
C GLY A 147 -7.11 -34.74 32.93
N SER A 148 -5.95 -34.62 33.57
CA SER A 148 -5.85 -34.49 35.03
C SER A 148 -5.10 -33.24 35.51
N THR A 149 -3.91 -33.00 34.98
CA THR A 149 -3.05 -31.86 35.40
C THR A 149 -3.04 -30.72 34.40
N GLY A 150 -3.69 -30.90 33.23
CA GLY A 150 -3.79 -29.88 32.20
C GLY A 150 -2.89 -30.16 31.00
N TYR A 151 -2.35 -29.10 30.42
CA TYR A 151 -1.49 -29.14 29.24
C TYR A 151 -0.09 -29.67 29.60
N ASP A 152 0.42 -30.64 28.85
CA ASP A 152 1.75 -31.23 29.01
C ASP A 152 2.48 -31.21 27.66
N GLN A 153 3.48 -30.35 27.55
CA GLN A 153 4.27 -30.17 26.32
C GLN A 153 5.11 -31.41 25.94
N SER A 154 5.35 -32.32 26.86
CA SER A 154 6.10 -33.56 26.61
C SER A 154 5.31 -34.61 25.83
N LEU A 155 3.97 -34.48 25.80
CA LEU A 155 3.11 -35.40 25.05
C LEU A 155 3.22 -35.12 23.55
N ALA A 156 3.13 -36.20 22.77
CA ALA A 156 3.16 -36.10 21.31
C ALA A 156 1.96 -35.29 20.79
N THR A 157 2.25 -34.35 19.90
CA THR A 157 1.21 -33.50 19.30
C THR A 157 0.26 -34.25 18.39
N GLY A 158 0.72 -35.37 17.80
CA GLY A 158 0.00 -36.13 16.78
C GLY A 158 0.00 -35.50 15.39
N GLU A 159 0.63 -34.34 15.24
CA GLU A 159 0.66 -33.58 13.98
C GLU A 159 2.02 -33.72 13.28
N GLN A 160 2.00 -33.79 11.95
CA GLN A 160 3.21 -33.79 11.12
C GLN A 160 3.46 -32.38 10.58
N PHE A 161 4.39 -31.68 11.24
CA PHE A 161 4.76 -30.33 10.83
C PHE A 161 5.68 -30.36 9.61
N GLY A 162 5.46 -29.40 8.73
CA GLY A 162 6.34 -29.13 7.60
C GLY A 162 7.55 -28.28 7.99
N THR A 163 8.03 -27.51 7.07
CA THR A 163 9.20 -26.65 7.27
C THR A 163 8.81 -25.39 8.06
N GLN A 164 9.55 -25.08 9.14
CA GLN A 164 9.32 -23.88 9.95
C GLN A 164 9.55 -22.57 9.19
N SER A 165 10.37 -22.61 8.13
CA SER A 165 10.65 -21.44 7.30
C SER A 165 10.82 -21.86 5.86
N PHE A 166 10.20 -21.12 4.93
CA PHE A 166 10.38 -21.31 3.50
C PHE A 166 10.31 -19.98 2.75
N VAL A 167 10.96 -19.97 1.60
CA VAL A 167 11.07 -18.80 0.72
C VAL A 167 10.51 -19.14 -0.65
N TYR A 168 9.81 -18.18 -1.25
CA TYR A 168 9.30 -18.29 -2.62
C TYR A 168 9.36 -16.96 -3.37
N PRO A 169 9.54 -17.00 -4.69
CA PRO A 169 9.38 -15.82 -5.53
C PRO A 169 7.91 -15.48 -5.71
N ASP A 170 7.62 -14.19 -5.85
CA ASP A 170 6.29 -13.67 -6.08
C ASP A 170 6.30 -12.64 -7.21
N PHE A 171 5.31 -12.71 -8.11
CA PHE A 171 5.21 -11.82 -9.26
C PHE A 171 3.83 -11.18 -9.32
N ALA A 172 3.85 -9.89 -9.70
CA ALA A 172 2.63 -9.12 -9.89
C ALA A 172 2.73 -8.24 -11.13
N ALA A 173 1.57 -7.90 -11.69
CA ALA A 173 1.43 -6.97 -12.80
C ALA A 173 0.21 -6.09 -12.58
N GLY A 174 0.24 -4.88 -13.14
CA GLY A 174 -0.88 -3.98 -13.01
C GLY A 174 -0.92 -2.91 -14.09
N ALA A 175 -2.09 -2.28 -14.19
CA ALA A 175 -2.35 -1.17 -15.07
C ALA A 175 -3.09 -0.06 -14.31
N LEU A 176 -2.83 1.19 -14.69
CA LEU A 176 -3.39 2.37 -14.07
C LEU A 176 -3.70 3.41 -15.13
N TRP A 177 -4.87 3.99 -15.07
CA TRP A 177 -5.20 5.24 -15.73
C TRP A 177 -5.13 6.37 -14.71
N ASN A 178 -4.44 7.45 -15.09
CA ASN A 178 -4.20 8.62 -14.25
C ASN A 178 -4.64 9.87 -15.00
N TYR A 179 -5.42 10.71 -14.34
CA TYR A 179 -5.82 12.03 -14.80
C TYR A 179 -5.36 13.08 -13.80
N ASN A 180 -4.68 14.13 -14.27
CA ASN A 180 -4.16 15.20 -13.41
C ASN A 180 -4.34 16.56 -14.08
N ARG A 181 -5.35 17.29 -13.60
CA ARG A 181 -5.56 18.70 -13.94
C ARG A 181 -5.10 19.55 -12.77
N GLU A 182 -3.99 20.25 -12.97
CA GLU A 182 -3.47 21.20 -11.98
C GLU A 182 -4.30 22.48 -11.96
N GLU A 183 -4.22 23.24 -10.87
CA GLU A 183 -4.83 24.56 -10.75
C GLU A 183 -4.29 25.50 -11.82
N ARG A 184 -5.20 26.21 -12.51
CA ARG A 184 -4.84 27.19 -13.54
C ARG A 184 -4.45 28.54 -12.94
N SER A 185 -5.14 28.96 -11.88
CA SER A 185 -4.95 30.25 -11.21
C SER A 185 -4.65 30.04 -9.72
N ILE A 186 -3.94 31.01 -9.11
CA ILE A 186 -3.66 30.99 -7.68
C ILE A 186 -4.97 31.25 -6.93
N GLY A 187 -5.33 30.38 -5.98
CA GLY A 187 -6.50 30.53 -5.12
C GLY A 187 -7.82 30.02 -5.68
N GLU A 188 -7.87 29.48 -6.89
CA GLU A 188 -9.11 28.91 -7.45
C GLU A 188 -9.45 27.52 -6.92
N ASN A 189 -8.47 26.77 -6.41
CA ASN A 189 -8.62 25.37 -5.93
C ASN A 189 -9.48 24.48 -6.84
N ASN A 190 -9.25 24.57 -8.16
CA ASN A 190 -9.98 23.81 -9.17
C ASN A 190 -9.22 22.56 -9.64
N GLN A 191 -8.28 22.08 -8.80
CA GLN A 191 -7.51 20.86 -9.10
C GLN A 191 -8.42 19.62 -9.16
N LEU A 192 -8.10 18.75 -10.10
CA LEU A 192 -8.77 17.45 -10.24
C LEU A 192 -7.73 16.38 -10.56
N ARG A 193 -7.60 15.39 -9.69
CA ARG A 193 -6.75 14.23 -9.89
C ARG A 193 -7.59 12.98 -9.73
N ALA A 194 -7.44 12.04 -10.64
CA ALA A 194 -8.11 10.75 -10.60
C ALA A 194 -7.12 9.65 -10.95
N ASP A 195 -7.13 8.62 -10.14
CA ASP A 195 -6.39 7.38 -10.36
C ASP A 195 -7.39 6.23 -10.38
N PHE A 196 -7.38 5.41 -11.42
CA PHE A 196 -8.18 4.18 -11.49
C PHE A 196 -7.32 3.07 -12.08
N GLY A 197 -7.26 1.93 -11.39
CA GLY A 197 -6.40 0.85 -11.82
C GLY A 197 -6.77 -0.50 -11.27
N GLY A 198 -6.10 -1.51 -11.85
CA GLY A 198 -6.20 -2.89 -11.40
C GLY A 198 -4.86 -3.60 -11.43
N ALA A 199 -4.71 -4.60 -10.60
CA ALA A 199 -3.52 -5.42 -10.50
C ALA A 199 -3.84 -6.88 -10.20
N ILE A 200 -2.90 -7.74 -10.57
CA ILE A 200 -2.92 -9.17 -10.30
C ILE A 200 -1.62 -9.50 -9.56
N PHE A 201 -1.74 -10.08 -8.37
CA PHE A 201 -0.63 -10.56 -7.54
C PHE A 201 -0.61 -12.08 -7.49
N HIS A 202 0.52 -12.67 -7.11
CA HIS A 202 0.73 -14.12 -7.03
C HIS A 202 0.44 -14.84 -8.34
N ILE A 203 0.90 -14.26 -9.47
CA ILE A 203 0.67 -14.80 -10.82
C ILE A 203 1.25 -16.20 -10.95
N ASN A 204 2.39 -16.47 -10.30
CA ASN A 204 3.09 -17.74 -10.30
C ASN A 204 2.48 -18.78 -9.34
N LYS A 205 1.45 -18.42 -8.54
CA LYS A 205 0.77 -19.31 -7.58
C LYS A 205 1.77 -20.13 -6.75
N PRO A 206 2.65 -19.48 -5.95
CA PRO A 206 3.72 -20.17 -5.24
C PRO A 206 3.16 -21.23 -4.28
N LYS A 207 3.90 -22.33 -4.11
CA LYS A 207 3.53 -23.42 -3.22
C LYS A 207 3.85 -23.04 -1.77
N GLN A 208 2.93 -23.29 -0.86
CA GLN A 208 3.12 -23.16 0.57
C GLN A 208 3.53 -24.50 1.17
N LYS A 209 4.47 -24.51 2.13
CA LYS A 209 5.10 -25.72 2.68
C LYS A 209 4.90 -25.85 4.20
N PHE A 210 3.77 -25.38 4.72
CA PHE A 210 3.52 -25.44 6.17
C PHE A 210 3.22 -26.85 6.67
N LEU A 211 2.57 -27.69 5.87
CA LEU A 211 2.21 -29.05 6.24
C LEU A 211 2.90 -30.07 5.33
N VAL A 212 3.28 -31.20 5.89
CA VAL A 212 3.86 -32.32 5.13
C VAL A 212 2.77 -32.96 4.26
N GLY A 213 3.09 -33.20 3.00
CA GLY A 213 2.18 -33.87 2.05
C GLY A 213 1.13 -32.97 1.39
N THR A 214 0.93 -31.74 1.84
CA THR A 214 0.04 -30.78 1.19
C THR A 214 0.80 -29.91 0.21
N GLN A 215 0.28 -29.76 -1.01
CA GLN A 215 0.79 -28.84 -2.02
C GLN A 215 -0.17 -27.65 -2.18
N GLU A 216 -0.49 -26.98 -1.08
CA GLU A 216 -1.33 -25.81 -1.15
C GLU A 216 -0.64 -24.68 -1.93
N LYS A 217 -1.33 -24.13 -2.90
CA LYS A 217 -0.86 -23.00 -3.70
C LYS A 217 -1.51 -21.73 -3.17
N LEU A 218 -0.72 -20.68 -3.10
CA LEU A 218 -1.24 -19.36 -2.80
C LEU A 218 -2.20 -18.91 -3.91
N PHE A 219 -3.39 -18.45 -3.52
CA PHE A 219 -4.37 -17.97 -4.49
C PHE A 219 -3.91 -16.67 -5.13
N THR A 220 -4.20 -16.52 -6.41
CA THR A 220 -4.02 -15.25 -7.12
C THR A 220 -4.91 -14.19 -6.48
N LYS A 221 -4.34 -13.00 -6.22
CA LYS A 221 -5.06 -11.84 -5.69
C LYS A 221 -5.33 -10.85 -6.81
N TYR A 222 -6.57 -10.45 -6.96
CA TYR A 222 -7.02 -9.40 -7.88
C TYR A 222 -7.31 -8.15 -7.07
N THR A 223 -6.80 -7.02 -7.53
CA THR A 223 -6.99 -5.71 -6.89
C THR A 223 -7.57 -4.73 -7.90
N ILE A 224 -8.63 -4.01 -7.51
CA ILE A 224 -9.17 -2.87 -8.25
C ILE A 224 -9.21 -1.70 -7.29
N HIS A 225 -8.74 -0.55 -7.72
CA HIS A 225 -8.73 0.65 -6.88
C HIS A 225 -9.08 1.89 -7.66
N GLY A 226 -9.66 2.86 -6.96
CA GLY A 226 -9.94 4.19 -7.46
C GLY A 226 -9.68 5.23 -6.39
N LYS A 227 -9.09 6.36 -6.77
CA LYS A 227 -8.89 7.53 -5.92
C LYS A 227 -9.17 8.77 -6.73
N LEU A 228 -9.92 9.70 -6.14
CA LEU A 228 -10.19 11.00 -6.71
C LEU A 228 -9.72 12.06 -5.71
N LEU A 229 -9.23 13.18 -6.19
CA LEU A 229 -8.99 14.39 -5.41
C LEU A 229 -9.59 15.55 -6.17
N MET A 230 -10.58 16.19 -5.57
CA MET A 230 -11.28 17.35 -6.11
C MET A 230 -11.10 18.55 -5.18
N GLY A 231 -10.57 19.65 -5.70
CA GLY A 231 -10.63 20.93 -5.00
C GLY A 231 -12.04 21.54 -5.12
N ILE A 232 -12.52 22.17 -4.05
CA ILE A 232 -13.76 22.93 -4.10
C ILE A 232 -13.40 24.37 -4.52
N PRO A 233 -13.93 24.87 -5.65
CA PRO A 233 -13.61 26.21 -6.13
C PRO A 233 -13.87 27.27 -5.07
N HIS A 234 -13.00 28.28 -5.03
CA HIS A 234 -13.06 29.42 -4.08
C HIS A 234 -13.05 29.03 -2.59
N SER A 235 -12.52 27.84 -2.27
CA SER A 235 -12.36 27.39 -0.89
C SER A 235 -11.01 26.68 -0.70
N ASN A 236 -10.56 26.58 0.55
CA ASN A 236 -9.34 25.85 0.90
C ASN A 236 -9.63 24.36 1.18
N VAL A 237 -10.73 23.83 0.67
CA VAL A 237 -11.17 22.46 0.94
C VAL A 237 -11.03 21.59 -0.31
N GLY A 238 -10.51 20.38 -0.13
CA GLY A 238 -10.49 19.33 -1.13
C GLY A 238 -11.17 18.07 -0.62
N LEU A 239 -11.85 17.37 -1.50
CA LEU A 239 -12.48 16.08 -1.24
C LEU A 239 -11.68 14.98 -1.91
N ALA A 240 -11.37 13.91 -1.16
CA ALA A 240 -10.60 12.78 -1.65
C ALA A 240 -11.31 11.44 -1.37
N PRO A 241 -12.40 11.13 -2.12
CA PRO A 241 -12.98 9.79 -2.06
C PRO A 241 -12.02 8.76 -2.64
N SER A 242 -12.03 7.55 -2.05
CA SER A 242 -11.24 6.43 -2.57
C SER A 242 -11.89 5.09 -2.25
N VAL A 243 -11.61 4.11 -3.10
CA VAL A 243 -12.14 2.75 -2.99
C VAL A 243 -11.05 1.74 -3.36
N LEU A 244 -11.05 0.62 -2.65
CA LEU A 244 -10.20 -0.53 -2.89
C LEU A 244 -11.06 -1.79 -2.81
N VAL A 245 -10.93 -2.65 -3.81
CA VAL A 245 -11.54 -3.98 -3.84
C VAL A 245 -10.45 -5.00 -4.08
N GLN A 246 -10.34 -5.97 -3.19
CA GLN A 246 -9.39 -7.08 -3.30
C GLN A 246 -10.14 -8.41 -3.21
N VAL A 247 -9.76 -9.35 -4.05
CA VAL A 247 -10.31 -10.71 -4.07
C VAL A 247 -9.15 -11.70 -4.14
N GLN A 248 -9.09 -12.61 -3.16
CA GLN A 248 -8.07 -13.65 -3.09
C GLN A 248 -8.72 -14.97 -2.65
N GLY A 249 -8.83 -15.92 -3.56
CA GLY A 249 -9.58 -17.15 -3.31
C GLY A 249 -11.04 -16.85 -2.93
N ASN A 250 -11.46 -17.30 -1.76
CA ASN A 250 -12.81 -17.03 -1.24
C ASN A 250 -12.91 -15.75 -0.41
N THR A 251 -11.79 -15.07 -0.17
CA THR A 251 -11.74 -13.86 0.64
C THR A 251 -11.95 -12.63 -0.23
N LYS A 252 -12.81 -11.72 0.22
CA LYS A 252 -13.11 -10.45 -0.42
C LYS A 252 -12.95 -9.32 0.58
N GLU A 253 -12.19 -8.31 0.21
CA GLU A 253 -12.07 -7.06 0.97
C GLU A 253 -12.58 -5.91 0.11
N ILE A 254 -13.48 -5.12 0.66
CA ILE A 254 -14.00 -3.91 0.04
C ILE A 254 -13.81 -2.79 1.05
N LEU A 255 -12.98 -1.83 0.72
CA LEU A 255 -12.66 -0.66 1.53
C LEU A 255 -13.02 0.59 0.74
N GLY A 256 -13.84 1.45 1.28
CA GLY A 256 -14.21 2.72 0.65
C GLY A 256 -14.41 3.81 1.68
N GLY A 257 -14.15 5.04 1.27
CA GLY A 257 -14.31 6.18 2.18
C GLY A 257 -13.98 7.51 1.54
N LEU A 258 -14.03 8.54 2.38
CA LEU A 258 -13.81 9.92 2.00
C LEU A 258 -12.82 10.56 2.98
N MET A 259 -11.84 11.29 2.44
CA MET A 259 -11.01 12.23 3.20
C MET A 259 -11.34 13.66 2.77
N VAL A 260 -11.55 14.52 3.74
CA VAL A 260 -11.66 15.96 3.55
C VAL A 260 -10.30 16.58 3.86
N LYS A 261 -9.73 17.30 2.91
CA LYS A 261 -8.44 18.00 3.07
C LYS A 261 -8.68 19.50 3.19
N TYR A 262 -8.09 20.12 4.20
CA TYR A 262 -8.04 21.56 4.35
C TYR A 262 -6.63 22.07 4.03
N TYR A 263 -6.51 22.95 3.04
CA TYR A 263 -5.25 23.53 2.61
C TYR A 263 -4.94 24.78 3.43
N LEU A 264 -3.84 24.72 4.19
CA LEU A 264 -3.37 25.82 5.05
C LEU A 264 -2.56 26.85 4.26
N LYS A 265 -1.77 26.37 3.30
CA LYS A 265 -0.93 27.19 2.43
C LYS A 265 -0.85 26.56 1.05
N ASP A 266 -0.89 27.40 0.02
CA ASP A 266 -0.66 27.00 -1.37
C ASP A 266 0.83 27.13 -1.74
N ASP A 267 1.26 26.34 -2.73
CA ASP A 267 2.62 26.45 -3.26
C ASP A 267 2.85 27.82 -3.91
N SER A 268 3.96 28.47 -3.54
CA SER A 268 4.43 29.64 -4.28
C SER A 268 4.93 29.23 -5.66
N LYS A 269 4.20 29.62 -6.71
CA LYS A 269 4.57 29.30 -8.11
C LYS A 269 5.87 29.99 -8.58
N TYR A 270 6.26 31.11 -7.94
CA TYR A 270 7.37 31.94 -8.37
C TYR A 270 8.63 31.76 -7.53
N THR A 271 8.51 31.66 -6.23
CA THR A 271 9.66 31.64 -5.33
C THR A 271 10.07 30.23 -4.88
N GLY A 272 9.15 29.25 -4.95
CA GLY A 272 9.37 27.88 -4.43
C GLY A 272 9.58 27.82 -2.90
N TYR A 273 9.48 28.96 -2.21
CA TYR A 273 9.76 29.09 -0.78
C TYR A 273 8.62 28.59 0.09
N ILE A 274 7.38 28.84 -0.35
CA ILE A 274 6.17 28.38 0.35
C ILE A 274 5.76 27.06 -0.27
N LYS A 275 5.77 25.99 0.52
CA LYS A 275 5.33 24.66 0.13
C LYS A 275 3.92 24.41 0.62
N LYS A 276 3.12 23.74 -0.20
CA LYS A 276 1.73 23.37 0.12
C LYS A 276 1.69 22.61 1.45
N SER A 277 0.79 23.03 2.33
CA SER A 277 0.53 22.35 3.60
C SER A 277 -0.96 22.10 3.73
N SER A 278 -1.32 20.90 4.20
CA SER A 278 -2.73 20.52 4.36
C SER A 278 -2.92 19.60 5.58
N ILE A 279 -4.14 19.67 6.13
CA ILE A 279 -4.63 18.72 7.13
C ILE A 279 -5.80 17.98 6.50
N GLY A 280 -5.77 16.65 6.56
CA GLY A 280 -6.84 15.77 6.08
C GLY A 280 -7.45 14.98 7.23
N ILE A 281 -8.77 14.87 7.25
CA ILE A 281 -9.51 13.96 8.13
C ILE A 281 -10.37 13.09 7.24
N GLY A 282 -10.34 11.77 7.47
CA GLY A 282 -11.06 10.80 6.65
C GLY A 282 -11.78 9.76 7.48
N ALA A 283 -12.85 9.24 6.90
CA ALA A 283 -13.56 8.09 7.41
C ALA A 283 -13.72 7.05 6.28
N TYR A 284 -13.37 5.80 6.58
CA TYR A 284 -13.42 4.70 5.64
C TYR A 284 -14.15 3.52 6.28
N TYR A 285 -14.80 2.74 5.47
CA TYR A 285 -15.47 1.53 5.92
C TYR A 285 -14.93 0.31 5.18
N ARG A 286 -14.38 -0.62 5.91
CA ARG A 286 -14.02 -1.96 5.42
C ARG A 286 -15.22 -2.86 5.63
N TYR A 287 -15.81 -3.30 4.53
CA TYR A 287 -17.08 -4.02 4.54
C TYR A 287 -17.06 -5.26 5.44
N LYS A 288 -17.98 -5.30 6.41
CA LYS A 288 -18.12 -6.36 7.43
C LYS A 288 -16.91 -6.56 8.33
N ASP A 289 -15.98 -5.61 8.41
CA ASP A 289 -14.79 -5.75 9.24
C ASP A 289 -14.57 -4.56 10.18
N ALA A 290 -14.31 -3.37 9.67
CA ALA A 290 -13.95 -2.23 10.51
C ALA A 290 -14.39 -0.87 9.94
N LEU A 291 -14.69 0.06 10.84
CA LEU A 291 -14.71 1.50 10.55
C LEU A 291 -13.31 2.06 10.83
N ILE A 292 -12.78 2.84 9.90
CA ILE A 292 -11.43 3.40 9.99
C ILE A 292 -11.52 4.91 10.02
N VAL A 293 -10.95 5.52 11.05
CA VAL A 293 -10.76 6.96 11.13
C VAL A 293 -9.31 7.28 10.78
N ASN A 294 -9.10 8.26 9.91
CA ASN A 294 -7.78 8.62 9.40
C ASN A 294 -7.56 10.14 9.55
N ALA A 295 -6.34 10.50 9.98
CA ALA A 295 -5.85 11.87 10.00
C ALA A 295 -4.53 11.93 9.23
N LEU A 296 -4.37 12.92 8.36
CA LEU A 296 -3.18 13.14 7.53
C LEU A 296 -2.74 14.59 7.64
N ILE A 297 -1.50 14.82 8.01
CA ILE A 297 -0.88 16.14 8.03
C ILE A 297 0.23 16.16 6.99
N GLU A 298 0.11 17.08 6.04
CA GLU A 298 1.11 17.26 4.97
C GLU A 298 1.77 18.63 5.15
N MET A 299 3.10 18.65 5.28
CA MET A 299 3.91 19.87 5.44
C MET A 299 5.06 19.85 4.44
N GLY A 300 4.85 20.49 3.30
CA GLY A 300 5.84 20.56 2.24
C GLY A 300 6.22 19.18 1.68
N GLN A 301 7.39 18.70 2.05
CA GLN A 301 7.91 17.40 1.58
C GLN A 301 7.54 16.23 2.51
N TYR A 302 7.09 16.51 3.73
CA TYR A 302 6.78 15.50 4.74
C TYR A 302 5.28 15.34 4.90
N ALA A 303 4.87 14.13 5.21
CA ALA A 303 3.52 13.83 5.63
C ALA A 303 3.53 12.82 6.77
N VAL A 304 2.65 13.03 7.74
CA VAL A 304 2.39 12.12 8.85
C VAL A 304 0.93 11.70 8.78
N GLY A 305 0.69 10.41 8.72
CA GLY A 305 -0.64 9.81 8.73
C GLY A 305 -0.85 9.00 10.01
N PHE A 306 -2.04 9.12 10.56
CA PHE A 306 -2.51 8.29 11.66
C PHE A 306 -3.86 7.71 11.31
N SER A 307 -4.06 6.42 11.53
CA SER A 307 -5.38 5.81 11.41
C SER A 307 -5.65 4.87 12.59
N TYR A 308 -6.92 4.68 12.88
CA TYR A 308 -7.40 3.77 13.89
C TYR A 308 -8.55 2.95 13.35
N ASP A 309 -8.39 1.61 13.41
CA ASP A 309 -9.43 0.67 13.01
C ASP A 309 -10.35 0.40 14.22
N ILE A 310 -11.65 0.53 14.02
CA ILE A 310 -12.71 0.21 14.99
C ILE A 310 -13.41 -1.04 14.46
N ASN A 311 -13.22 -2.18 15.11
CA ASN A 311 -13.80 -3.44 14.67
C ASN A 311 -15.33 -3.40 14.73
N THR A 312 -15.98 -3.77 13.64
CA THR A 312 -17.43 -3.92 13.53
C THR A 312 -17.87 -5.35 13.20
N SER A 313 -16.89 -6.26 13.06
CA SER A 313 -17.09 -7.67 12.74
C SER A 313 -17.46 -8.50 13.97
N ALA A 314 -17.64 -9.80 13.81
CA ALA A 314 -17.88 -10.75 14.91
C ALA A 314 -16.77 -10.73 15.99
N LEU A 315 -15.56 -10.29 15.64
CA LEU A 315 -14.44 -10.04 16.56
C LEU A 315 -14.73 -8.97 17.62
N THR A 316 -15.75 -8.14 17.43
CA THR A 316 -16.17 -7.12 18.42
C THR A 316 -16.41 -7.69 19.81
N LYS A 317 -16.94 -8.92 19.89
CA LYS A 317 -17.21 -9.61 21.17
C LYS A 317 -15.95 -9.88 21.97
N VAL A 318 -14.81 -10.08 21.31
CA VAL A 318 -13.52 -10.40 21.95
C VAL A 318 -12.60 -9.18 22.00
N SER A 319 -12.59 -8.36 20.95
CA SER A 319 -11.70 -7.18 20.84
C SER A 319 -12.26 -5.94 21.55
N THR A 320 -13.52 -5.94 22.02
CA THR A 320 -14.18 -4.77 22.62
C THR A 320 -14.10 -3.52 21.74
N LEU A 321 -14.38 -3.65 20.42
CA LEU A 321 -14.26 -2.63 19.37
C LEU A 321 -12.82 -2.19 19.04
N ARG A 322 -11.80 -2.68 19.74
CA ARG A 322 -10.42 -2.26 19.56
C ARG A 322 -9.77 -3.01 18.40
N GLY A 323 -9.61 -2.35 17.25
CA GLY A 323 -8.89 -2.88 16.09
C GLY A 323 -7.39 -2.64 16.23
N GLY A 324 -6.94 -1.44 15.96
CA GLY A 324 -5.54 -1.09 16.15
C GLY A 324 -5.12 0.22 15.49
N PRO A 325 -4.07 0.86 16.01
CA PRO A 325 -3.47 2.04 15.41
C PRO A 325 -2.56 1.69 14.24
N GLU A 326 -2.50 2.62 13.29
CA GLU A 326 -1.54 2.60 12.19
C GLU A 326 -0.94 4.00 12.04
N ILE A 327 0.38 4.08 11.95
CA ILE A 327 1.13 5.33 11.82
C ILE A 327 1.96 5.26 10.54
N MET A 328 1.94 6.34 9.76
CA MET A 328 2.69 6.48 8.52
C MET A 328 3.50 7.75 8.52
N LEU A 329 4.74 7.66 8.06
CA LEU A 329 5.61 8.79 7.74
C LEU A 329 5.99 8.71 6.27
N ARG A 330 5.81 9.83 5.53
CA ARG A 330 6.15 9.91 4.11
C ARG A 330 7.02 11.13 3.84
N TYR A 331 8.02 10.93 3.03
CA TYR A 331 8.85 11.98 2.45
C TYR A 331 8.69 11.99 0.93
N ASN A 332 8.38 13.17 0.38
CA ASN A 332 8.25 13.38 -1.06
C ASN A 332 9.27 14.43 -1.49
N SER A 333 10.05 14.16 -2.50
CA SER A 333 10.98 15.15 -3.06
C SER A 333 10.73 15.33 -4.55
N ALA A 334 10.90 16.56 -4.99
CA ALA A 334 11.21 16.80 -6.39
C ALA A 334 12.58 16.17 -6.66
N ASN A 335 12.68 15.37 -7.74
CA ASN A 335 13.92 14.67 -8.07
C ASN A 335 15.11 15.66 -8.09
N PRO A 336 16.11 15.49 -7.23
CA PRO A 336 17.27 16.38 -7.18
C PRO A 336 18.06 16.40 -8.50
N PHE A 337 17.94 15.36 -9.33
CA PHE A 337 18.57 15.30 -10.67
C PHE A 337 17.82 16.13 -11.72
N LEU A 338 16.63 16.67 -11.42
CA LEU A 338 15.88 17.56 -12.32
C LEU A 338 16.31 19.03 -12.16
N PHE A 339 16.98 19.38 -11.07
CA PHE A 339 17.43 20.75 -10.78
C PHE A 339 18.92 20.93 -11.04
N GLN A 340 19.41 20.54 -12.21
CA GLN A 340 20.65 21.15 -12.70
C GLN A 340 20.30 22.58 -13.13
N LYS A 341 20.69 23.58 -12.32
CA LYS A 341 20.77 24.97 -12.77
C LYS A 341 21.59 24.98 -14.06
N ARG A 342 20.95 25.34 -15.16
CA ARG A 342 21.70 25.81 -16.34
C ARG A 342 22.19 27.19 -15.96
N TYR A 343 23.53 27.32 -15.70
CA TYR A 343 24.22 28.55 -15.79
C TYR A 343 24.37 28.93 -17.26
#